data_fe3549c57199719c1d8722beeafc6d18
#
_entry.id   fe3549c57199719c1d8722beeafc6d18
#
_cell.length_a   1.000
_cell.length_b   1.000
_cell.length_c   1.000
_cell.angle_alpha   90.00
_cell.angle_beta   90.00
_cell.angle_gamma   90.00
#
_symmetry.space_group_name_H-M   'P 1'
#
loop_
_entity.id
_entity.type
_entity.pdbx_description
1 polymer ?
#
loop_
_entity_poly.entity_id
_entity_poly.type
_entity_poly.pdbx_seq_one_letter_code
_entity_poly.pdbx_strand_id
1 'polypeptide(L)'
;MKIIHYEEIEARHFDSEAAKAISGRVLIGKSDGADHFCMRLFEFSPGGFSPKHAHPWEHEIFFHAGLGEVFAQGDWTPVKAGCAVFVPPGVEHQVRNTGAEKLIMLCLVPPAAPEL
;
A
#
# COMPACT_ATOMS: atom_id res chain seq x y z
N MET A 1 15.21 -5.01 -19.14
CA MET A 1 14.64 -3.81 -18.50
C MET A 1 13.14 -3.79 -18.69
N LYS A 2 12.38 -3.42 -17.66
CA LYS A 2 10.91 -3.31 -17.72
C LYS A 2 10.51 -1.84 -17.56
N ILE A 3 9.66 -1.36 -18.45
CA ILE A 3 9.06 -0.02 -18.38
C ILE A 3 7.56 -0.21 -18.62
N ILE A 4 6.75 0.13 -17.64
CA ILE A 4 5.31 -0.10 -17.72
C ILE A 4 4.56 1.00 -16.97
N HIS A 5 3.38 1.38 -17.47
CA HIS A 5 2.47 2.25 -16.76
C HIS A 5 1.55 1.40 -15.87
N TYR A 6 1.29 1.84 -14.65
CA TYR A 6 0.54 1.01 -13.69
C TYR A 6 -0.88 0.65 -14.16
N GLU A 7 -1.50 1.50 -14.98
CA GLU A 7 -2.84 1.21 -15.50
C GLU A 7 -2.86 0.05 -16.51
N GLU A 8 -1.70 -0.34 -17.06
CA GLU A 8 -1.59 -1.50 -17.94
C GLU A 8 -1.60 -2.83 -17.19
N ILE A 9 -1.46 -2.79 -15.86
CA ILE A 9 -1.42 -3.97 -15.01
C ILE A 9 -2.82 -4.22 -14.45
N GLU A 10 -3.33 -5.44 -14.60
CA GLU A 10 -4.61 -5.82 -14.02
C GLU A 10 -4.55 -5.71 -12.50
N ALA A 11 -5.53 -5.03 -11.92
CA ALA A 11 -5.62 -4.85 -10.49
C ALA A 11 -6.33 -6.04 -9.82
N ARG A 12 -5.87 -6.41 -8.64
CA ARG A 12 -6.59 -7.29 -7.74
C ARG A 12 -7.41 -6.44 -6.78
N HIS A 13 -8.68 -6.77 -6.63
CA HIS A 13 -9.60 -6.01 -5.77
C HIS A 13 -9.76 -6.68 -4.41
N PHE A 14 -9.80 -5.87 -3.36
CA PHE A 14 -10.01 -6.30 -1.98
C PHE A 14 -11.24 -5.57 -1.44
N ASP A 15 -12.27 -6.33 -1.08
CA ASP A 15 -13.51 -5.76 -0.55
C ASP A 15 -14.14 -6.77 0.42
N SER A 16 -13.78 -6.66 1.69
CA SER A 16 -14.22 -7.51 2.78
C SER A 16 -14.43 -6.68 4.03
N GLU A 17 -14.78 -7.32 5.15
CA GLU A 17 -14.85 -6.62 6.44
C GLU A 17 -13.48 -6.14 6.92
N ALA A 18 -12.41 -6.85 6.54
CA ALA A 18 -11.05 -6.55 6.99
C ALA A 18 -10.34 -5.51 6.10
N ALA A 19 -10.65 -5.49 4.80
CA ALA A 19 -10.03 -4.58 3.82
C ALA A 19 -11.08 -4.16 2.81
N LYS A 20 -11.33 -2.88 2.65
CA LYS A 20 -12.47 -2.40 1.87
C LYS A 20 -12.06 -1.41 0.79
N ALA A 21 -12.66 -1.58 -0.39
CA ALA A 21 -12.57 -0.64 -1.51
C ALA A 21 -11.12 -0.33 -1.92
N ILE A 22 -10.28 -1.36 -1.98
CA ILE A 22 -8.88 -1.27 -2.37
C ILE A 22 -8.65 -2.05 -3.65
N SER A 23 -7.82 -1.52 -4.53
CA SER A 23 -7.20 -2.28 -5.61
C SER A 23 -5.69 -2.25 -5.48
N GLY A 24 -5.04 -3.39 -5.78
CA GLY A 24 -3.60 -3.54 -5.69
C GLY A 24 -3.01 -4.08 -6.97
N ARG A 25 -1.82 -3.60 -7.31
CA ARG A 25 -1.06 -4.04 -8.46
C ARG A 25 0.39 -4.27 -8.07
N VAL A 26 0.96 -5.39 -8.52
CA VAL A 26 2.40 -5.59 -8.43
C VAL A 26 3.02 -4.93 -9.67
N LEU A 27 3.76 -3.86 -9.45
CA LEU A 27 4.41 -3.13 -10.54
C LEU A 27 5.70 -3.83 -10.98
N ILE A 28 6.54 -4.17 -10.01
CA ILE A 28 7.81 -4.86 -10.22
C ILE A 28 7.95 -5.88 -9.10
N GLY A 29 8.15 -7.15 -9.46
CA GLY A 29 8.23 -8.23 -8.50
C GLY A 29 9.10 -9.40 -8.96
N LYS A 30 8.92 -10.54 -8.32
CA LYS A 30 9.72 -11.74 -8.58
C LYS A 30 9.66 -12.21 -10.02
N SER A 31 8.51 -12.09 -10.67
CA SER A 31 8.34 -12.48 -12.07
C SER A 31 9.20 -11.66 -13.03
N ASP A 32 9.65 -10.49 -12.60
CA ASP A 32 10.52 -9.60 -13.37
C ASP A 32 12.00 -9.85 -13.05
N GLY A 33 12.32 -10.75 -12.11
CA GLY A 33 13.68 -10.97 -11.63
C GLY A 33 14.14 -9.98 -10.56
N ALA A 34 13.20 -9.27 -9.92
CA ALA A 34 13.52 -8.32 -8.86
C ALA A 34 13.64 -9.07 -7.52
N ASP A 35 14.88 -9.32 -7.09
CA ASP A 35 15.17 -10.22 -5.96
C ASP A 35 15.23 -9.54 -4.60
N HIS A 36 15.32 -8.21 -4.56
CA HIS A 36 15.61 -7.48 -3.31
C HIS A 36 14.38 -6.83 -2.69
N PHE A 37 13.45 -6.36 -3.49
CA PHE A 37 12.19 -5.79 -3.02
C PHE A 37 11.15 -5.84 -4.12
N CYS A 38 9.87 -5.76 -3.70
CA CYS A 38 8.72 -5.73 -4.59
C CYS A 38 8.05 -4.36 -4.52
N MET A 39 7.75 -3.77 -5.66
CA MET A 39 7.05 -2.48 -5.74
C MET A 39 5.59 -2.73 -6.09
N ARG A 40 4.69 -2.27 -5.21
CA ARG A 40 3.26 -2.41 -5.37
C ARG A 40 2.60 -1.04 -5.36
N LEU A 41 1.48 -0.92 -6.08
CA LEU A 41 0.65 0.29 -6.03
C LEU A 41 -0.74 -0.09 -5.57
N PHE A 42 -1.23 0.62 -4.55
CA PHE A 42 -2.58 0.46 -4.02
C PHE A 42 -3.39 1.73 -4.23
N GLU A 43 -4.63 1.55 -4.66
CA GLU A 43 -5.60 2.62 -4.77
C GLU A 43 -6.75 2.34 -3.80
N PHE A 44 -7.08 3.33 -2.99
CA PHE A 44 -8.18 3.26 -2.04
C PHE A 44 -9.27 4.20 -2.52
N SER A 45 -10.47 3.70 -2.78
CA SER A 45 -11.63 4.56 -3.02
C SER A 45 -12.00 5.31 -1.73
N PRO A 46 -12.76 6.40 -1.79
CA PRO A 46 -13.23 7.11 -0.59
C PRO A 46 -13.87 6.14 0.41
N GLY A 47 -13.46 6.23 1.67
CA GLY A 47 -13.90 5.31 2.72
C GLY A 47 -13.19 3.97 2.76
N GLY A 48 -12.28 3.71 1.83
CA GLY A 48 -11.50 2.47 1.78
C GLY A 48 -10.45 2.38 2.88
N PHE A 49 -10.13 1.17 3.31
CA PHE A 49 -9.13 0.93 4.35
C PHE A 49 -8.46 -0.43 4.16
N SER A 50 -7.20 -0.51 4.59
CA SER A 50 -6.42 -1.74 4.61
C SER A 50 -6.67 -2.54 5.89
N PRO A 51 -6.25 -3.82 5.95
CA PRO A 51 -6.34 -4.57 7.19
C PRO A 51 -5.52 -3.90 8.30
N LYS A 52 -6.04 -3.95 9.52
CA LYS A 52 -5.31 -3.57 10.71
C LYS A 52 -4.53 -4.79 11.18
N HIS A 53 -3.21 -4.80 10.95
CA HIS A 53 -2.40 -5.97 11.17
C HIS A 53 -0.95 -5.63 11.50
N ALA A 54 -0.21 -6.63 11.97
CA ALA A 54 1.23 -6.60 12.15
C ALA A 54 1.83 -7.82 11.46
N HIS A 55 3.06 -7.70 10.99
CA HIS A 55 3.79 -8.80 10.34
C HIS A 55 5.29 -8.61 10.49
N PRO A 56 6.10 -9.68 10.32
CA PRO A 56 7.54 -9.61 10.59
C PRO A 56 8.38 -8.91 9.51
N TRP A 57 7.77 -8.34 8.48
CA TRP A 57 8.48 -7.56 7.46
C TRP A 57 8.07 -6.09 7.52
N GLU A 58 8.95 -5.25 7.01
CA GLU A 58 8.74 -3.80 6.95
C GLU A 58 8.01 -3.36 5.69
N HIS A 59 7.45 -2.14 5.72
CA HIS A 59 6.97 -1.44 4.54
C HIS A 59 7.70 -0.11 4.42
N GLU A 60 7.96 0.29 3.17
CA GLU A 60 8.30 1.66 2.82
C GLU A 60 7.20 2.16 1.88
N ILE A 61 6.49 3.20 2.30
CA ILE A 61 5.30 3.70 1.60
C ILE A 61 5.54 5.13 1.16
N PHE A 62 5.11 5.44 -0.07
CA PHE A 62 5.07 6.80 -0.58
C PHE A 62 3.67 7.09 -1.11
N PHE A 63 3.04 8.16 -0.63
CA PHE A 63 1.72 8.56 -1.08
C PHE A 63 1.84 9.44 -2.32
N HIS A 64 1.25 8.98 -3.43
CA HIS A 64 1.28 9.62 -4.73
C HIS A 64 0.15 10.63 -4.91
N ALA A 65 -1.04 10.34 -4.36
CA ALA A 65 -2.23 11.18 -4.52
C ALA A 65 -3.20 10.97 -3.37
N GLY A 66 -4.03 11.97 -3.11
CA GLY A 66 -5.14 11.87 -2.16
C GLY A 66 -4.79 12.28 -0.74
N LEU A 67 -5.78 12.08 0.14
CA LEU A 67 -5.70 12.37 1.57
C LEU A 67 -6.05 11.10 2.34
N GLY A 68 -5.33 10.82 3.39
CA GLY A 68 -5.60 9.65 4.21
C GLY A 68 -5.05 9.77 5.61
N GLU A 69 -5.11 8.66 6.33
CA GLU A 69 -4.51 8.54 7.65
C GLU A 69 -3.84 7.18 7.78
N VAL A 70 -2.76 7.15 8.55
CA VAL A 70 -2.05 5.92 8.89
C VAL A 70 -2.14 5.71 10.40
N PHE A 71 -2.58 4.50 10.79
CA PHE A 71 -2.64 4.08 12.18
C PHE A 71 -1.32 3.40 12.56
N ALA A 72 -0.74 3.81 13.69
CA ALA A 72 0.35 3.11 14.35
C ALA A 72 0.41 3.53 15.82
N GLN A 73 0.72 2.58 16.71
CA GLN A 73 0.95 2.86 18.14
C GLN A 73 -0.20 3.61 18.81
N GLY A 74 -1.44 3.24 18.47
CA GLY A 74 -2.64 3.81 19.08
C GLY A 74 -3.13 5.11 18.48
N ASP A 75 -2.41 5.70 17.52
CA ASP A 75 -2.76 6.99 16.92
C ASP A 75 -2.93 6.92 15.41
N TRP A 76 -3.83 7.78 14.91
CA TRP A 76 -3.98 8.05 13.49
C TRP A 76 -3.22 9.32 13.13
N THR A 77 -2.35 9.24 12.12
CA THR A 77 -1.58 10.38 11.63
C THR A 77 -2.03 10.72 10.21
N PRO A 78 -2.41 11.99 9.93
CA PRO A 78 -2.79 12.40 8.58
C PRO A 78 -1.62 12.29 7.61
N VAL A 79 -1.92 11.84 6.38
CA VAL A 79 -0.99 11.78 5.26
C VAL A 79 -1.64 12.35 4.01
N LYS A 80 -0.80 12.81 3.08
CA LYS A 80 -1.23 13.34 1.78
C LYS A 80 -0.17 13.03 0.73
N ALA A 81 -0.46 13.38 -0.52
CA ALA A 81 0.52 13.24 -1.61
C ALA A 81 1.87 13.84 -1.20
N GLY A 82 2.94 13.09 -1.41
CA GLY A 82 4.30 13.47 -1.04
C GLY A 82 4.78 12.96 0.30
N CYS A 83 3.91 12.39 1.15
CA CYS A 83 4.33 11.80 2.42
C CYS A 83 4.99 10.44 2.20
N ALA A 84 6.09 10.21 2.93
CA ALA A 84 6.75 8.91 3.01
C ALA A 84 6.53 8.33 4.41
N VAL A 85 6.27 7.01 4.47
CA VAL A 85 6.03 6.30 5.73
C VAL A 85 6.88 5.04 5.77
N PHE A 86 7.61 4.88 6.87
CA PHE A 86 8.29 3.62 7.19
C PHE A 86 7.51 2.90 8.27
N VAL A 87 7.10 1.66 7.98
CA VAL A 87 6.45 0.78 8.96
C VAL A 87 7.45 -0.29 9.38
N PRO A 88 8.00 -0.21 10.61
CA PRO A 88 8.94 -1.23 11.09
C PRO A 88 8.30 -2.62 11.19
N PRO A 89 9.11 -3.69 11.15
CA PRO A 89 8.61 -5.04 11.40
C PRO A 89 7.90 -5.11 12.76
N GLY A 90 6.77 -5.83 12.80
CA GLY A 90 6.02 -6.07 14.03
C GLY A 90 5.13 -4.94 14.52
N VAL A 91 5.16 -3.78 13.88
CA VAL A 91 4.30 -2.64 14.26
C VAL A 91 2.93 -2.80 13.62
N GLU A 92 1.89 -2.82 14.47
CA GLU A 92 0.51 -2.85 13.99
C GLU A 92 0.19 -1.55 13.26
N HIS A 93 -0.38 -1.67 12.06
CA HIS A 93 -0.66 -0.53 11.20
C HIS A 93 -1.91 -0.75 10.36
N GLN A 94 -2.44 0.36 9.88
CA GLN A 94 -3.59 0.40 8.97
C GLN A 94 -3.56 1.71 8.19
N VAL A 95 -4.02 1.69 6.95
CA VAL A 95 -4.16 2.89 6.12
C VAL A 95 -5.64 3.06 5.77
N ARG A 96 -6.13 4.28 5.79
CA ARG A 96 -7.49 4.58 5.35
C ARG A 96 -7.53 5.86 4.53
N ASN A 97 -8.46 5.90 3.58
CA ASN A 97 -8.75 7.07 2.78
C ASN A 97 -9.76 7.96 3.53
N THR A 98 -9.39 9.18 3.84
CA THR A 98 -10.23 10.16 4.52
C THR A 98 -10.66 11.30 3.61
N GLY A 99 -10.28 11.27 2.32
CA GLY A 99 -10.61 12.30 1.35
C GLY A 99 -11.79 11.92 0.47
N ALA A 100 -12.11 12.82 -0.47
CA ALA A 100 -13.18 12.64 -1.45
C ALA A 100 -12.69 12.01 -2.77
N GLU A 101 -11.38 11.93 -2.95
CA GLU A 101 -10.72 11.36 -4.12
C GLU A 101 -9.99 10.08 -3.76
N LYS A 102 -9.48 9.34 -4.75
CA LYS A 102 -8.66 8.16 -4.52
C LYS A 102 -7.40 8.51 -3.74
N LEU A 103 -7.07 7.68 -2.76
CA LEU A 103 -5.77 7.67 -2.10
C LEU A 103 -4.91 6.65 -2.82
N ILE A 104 -3.76 7.07 -3.33
CA ILE A 104 -2.86 6.21 -4.09
C ILE A 104 -1.51 6.16 -3.40
N MET A 105 -1.02 4.95 -3.13
CA MET A 105 0.29 4.77 -2.50
C MET A 105 1.13 3.71 -3.21
N LEU A 106 2.42 3.95 -3.25
CA LEU A 106 3.43 2.93 -3.55
C LEU A 106 3.84 2.28 -2.24
N CYS A 107 3.99 0.96 -2.25
CA CYS A 107 4.41 0.22 -1.08
C CYS A 107 5.47 -0.81 -1.46
N LEU A 108 6.66 -0.67 -0.91
CA LEU A 108 7.74 -1.60 -1.08
C LEU A 108 7.72 -2.64 0.03
N VAL A 109 7.96 -3.88 -0.32
CA VAL A 109 8.12 -4.99 0.63
C VAL A 109 9.34 -5.83 0.26
N PRO A 110 9.98 -6.49 1.25
CA PRO A 110 11.11 -7.40 1.00
C PRO A 110 10.63 -8.71 0.38
N PRO A 111 11.56 -9.56 -0.11
CA PRO A 111 11.20 -10.81 -0.80
C PRO A 111 10.44 -11.82 0.05
N ALA A 112 10.58 -11.78 1.37
CA ALA A 112 9.88 -12.69 2.28
C ALA A 112 8.39 -12.38 2.43
N ALA A 113 7.96 -11.18 2.05
CA ALA A 113 6.55 -10.78 2.14
C ALA A 113 5.76 -11.27 0.93
N PRO A 114 4.43 -11.49 1.09
CA PRO A 114 3.55 -11.69 -0.06
C PRO A 114 3.58 -10.47 -0.99
N GLU A 115 3.48 -10.70 -2.30
CA GLU A 115 3.47 -9.58 -3.24
C GLU A 115 2.13 -8.82 -3.22
N LEU A 116 1.04 -9.49 -2.91
CA LEU A 116 -0.28 -8.87 -2.66
C LEU A 116 -1.01 -9.55 -1.52
#